data_7c4c00111ac02f6482a3bc2be8717c91
#
_entry.id   7c4c00111ac02f6482a3bc2be8717c91
#
_cell.length_a   1.000
_cell.length_b   1.000
_cell.length_c   1.000
_cell.angle_alpha   90.00
_cell.angle_beta   90.00
_cell.angle_gamma   90.00
#
_symmetry.space_group_name_H-M   'P 1'
#
loop_
_entity.id
_entity.type
_entity.pdbx_description
1 polymer ?
#
loop_
_entity_poly.entity_id
_entity_poly.type
_entity_poly.pdbx_seq_one_letter_code
_entity_poly.pdbx_strand_id
1 'polypeptide(L)'
;MKSPLSRVRTPLSLWSLRNRLILAAVVLTSLAIIASDFAANAALRNYLVSQVDKQLIDISSSSLNRLDRAGIAPSEVEEDDSPFKILAPLRGVPTATSVTLLDSDGVLIGQIGGELGGKTFAVTGMKTSEVSKYKNRPFTIKGKDDSPDIRALAQVLPTGMGTVIVANSLEEVDKTLSRLRFLFSILGLLALLGIAISSRWIIAIGLRPLEAVEDTAEAIASGDLSARLPAAKPDTEVGRLTTSLNSMLARIEESFAVRVASENKLRRFVADASHELRTPLTAIRGFAELHRQGAVVGEDKTKELINRIEKESIRMSTLVEDLLLLARLDQSRELASDPVDLNTLINEVAASAKAAGPEHLIEVNLGESEIFVLGDSQRIHQVLANLLANARTHTPAGTQIKITAEQGINETTISVSDNGPGLSQEDQEKIFERFYRADPARVRSGSEGSGLGLSIVDAVMTAHGGYVSVKSKLGEGSTFMLHFLNQE
;
A
#
# COMPACT_ATOMS: atom_id res chain seq x y z
N MET A 1 38.91 16.19 33.79
CA MET A 1 38.63 14.73 33.81
C MET A 1 37.22 14.54 33.32
N LYS A 2 37.03 14.19 32.04
CA LYS A 2 35.73 13.86 31.44
C LYS A 2 35.57 12.33 31.46
N SER A 3 34.55 11.84 32.13
CA SER A 3 34.19 10.43 32.24
C SER A 3 33.84 9.83 30.88
N PRO A 4 34.20 8.56 30.59
CA PRO A 4 33.93 7.94 29.31
C PRO A 4 32.47 7.49 29.20
N LEU A 5 31.83 7.97 28.14
CA LEU A 5 30.77 7.38 27.30
C LEU A 5 30.08 6.14 27.88
N SER A 6 28.98 6.35 28.58
CA SER A 6 27.90 5.36 28.68
C SER A 6 27.30 5.18 27.27
N ARG A 7 27.70 4.12 26.58
CA ARG A 7 26.96 3.66 25.38
C ARG A 7 25.56 3.30 25.83
N VAL A 8 24.61 4.19 25.61
CA VAL A 8 23.18 3.90 25.71
C VAL A 8 22.90 2.75 24.75
N ARG A 9 22.68 1.56 25.30
CA ARG A 9 22.15 0.42 24.53
C ARG A 9 20.74 0.80 24.14
N THR A 10 20.55 1.29 22.93
CA THR A 10 19.20 1.50 22.37
C THR A 10 18.47 0.16 22.36
N PRO A 11 17.33 0.03 23.03
CA PRO A 11 16.59 -1.23 23.03
C PRO A 11 16.27 -1.64 21.60
N LEU A 12 16.33 -2.95 21.31
CA LEU A 12 16.04 -3.54 19.99
C LEU A 12 14.71 -3.08 19.40
N SER A 13 13.79 -2.60 20.25
CA SER A 13 12.50 -2.03 19.85
C SER A 13 12.61 -0.75 19.01
N LEU A 14 13.71 0.00 19.11
CA LEU A 14 13.95 1.26 18.38
C LEU A 14 14.68 1.04 17.04
N TRP A 15 15.08 -0.19 16.74
CA TRP A 15 15.74 -0.48 15.49
C TRP A 15 14.76 -0.54 14.33
N SER A 16 15.17 -0.05 13.16
CA SER A 16 14.38 -0.19 11.94
C SER A 16 14.11 -1.67 11.62
N LEU A 17 12.98 -1.97 10.99
CA LEU A 17 12.60 -3.32 10.57
C LEU A 17 13.73 -4.00 9.78
N ARG A 18 14.40 -3.25 8.90
CA ARG A 18 15.55 -3.69 8.12
C ARG A 18 16.67 -4.26 9.01
N ASN A 19 17.08 -3.52 10.04
CA ASN A 19 18.15 -3.93 10.92
C ASN A 19 17.79 -5.14 11.78
N ARG A 20 16.53 -5.27 12.19
CA ARG A 20 16.03 -6.45 12.92
C ARG A 20 16.06 -7.71 12.06
N LEU A 21 15.64 -7.62 10.80
CA LEU A 21 15.65 -8.75 9.87
C LEU A 21 17.07 -9.21 9.55
N ILE A 22 18.02 -8.27 9.31
CA ILE A 22 19.43 -8.59 9.09
C ILE A 22 20.01 -9.28 10.32
N LEU A 23 19.77 -8.73 11.52
CA LEU A 23 20.25 -9.34 12.75
C LEU A 23 19.70 -10.76 12.94
N ALA A 24 18.40 -10.96 12.73
CA ALA A 24 17.77 -12.27 12.86
C ALA A 24 18.38 -13.28 11.89
N ALA A 25 18.60 -12.91 10.62
CA ALA A 25 19.22 -13.77 9.62
C ALA A 25 20.66 -14.14 10.00
N VAL A 26 21.48 -13.17 10.42
CA VAL A 26 22.85 -13.40 10.84
C VAL A 26 22.93 -14.26 12.08
N VAL A 27 22.10 -14.01 13.10
CA VAL A 27 22.09 -14.81 14.35
C VAL A 27 21.66 -16.25 14.05
N LEU A 28 20.58 -16.46 13.30
CA LEU A 28 20.09 -17.80 12.97
C LEU A 28 21.16 -18.61 12.21
N THR A 29 21.78 -17.96 11.21
CA THR A 29 22.82 -18.61 10.40
C THR A 29 24.10 -18.87 11.25
N SER A 30 24.47 -17.95 12.13
CA SER A 30 25.59 -18.14 13.06
C SER A 30 25.37 -19.35 13.95
N LEU A 31 24.19 -19.50 14.54
CA LEU A 31 23.83 -20.68 15.35
C LEU A 31 23.89 -21.97 14.53
N ALA A 32 23.40 -21.96 13.30
CA ALA A 32 23.44 -23.13 12.41
C ALA A 32 24.88 -23.53 12.06
N ILE A 33 25.76 -22.54 11.75
CA ILE A 33 27.18 -22.79 11.44
C ILE A 33 27.89 -23.36 12.68
N ILE A 34 27.71 -22.78 13.86
CA ILE A 34 28.34 -23.26 15.11
C ILE A 34 27.87 -24.66 15.43
N ALA A 35 26.59 -24.97 15.32
CA ALA A 35 26.06 -26.32 15.58
C ALA A 35 26.61 -27.34 14.58
N SER A 36 26.70 -26.96 13.29
CA SER A 36 27.27 -27.81 12.24
C SER A 36 28.77 -28.09 12.46
N ASP A 37 29.55 -27.05 12.80
CA ASP A 37 30.98 -27.19 13.09
C ASP A 37 31.24 -28.10 14.30
N PHE A 38 30.45 -27.91 15.37
CA PHE A 38 30.53 -28.76 16.54
C PHE A 38 30.21 -30.22 16.21
N ALA A 39 29.14 -30.50 15.47
CA ALA A 39 28.74 -31.85 15.07
C ALA A 39 29.78 -32.47 14.15
N ALA A 40 30.27 -31.75 13.16
CA ALA A 40 31.31 -32.23 12.22
C ALA A 40 32.60 -32.55 12.95
N ASN A 41 33.04 -31.69 13.87
CA ASN A 41 34.28 -31.88 14.65
C ASN A 41 34.14 -33.12 15.56
N ALA A 42 32.99 -33.30 16.26
CA ALA A 42 32.75 -34.47 17.09
C ALA A 42 32.71 -35.77 16.29
N ALA A 43 32.04 -35.75 15.14
CA ALA A 43 31.97 -36.92 14.25
C ALA A 43 33.34 -37.34 13.73
N LEU A 44 34.12 -36.34 13.26
CA LEU A 44 35.46 -36.58 12.73
C LEU A 44 36.44 -37.05 13.79
N ARG A 45 36.39 -36.45 14.99
CA ARG A 45 37.19 -36.92 16.12
C ARG A 45 36.91 -38.38 16.45
N ASN A 46 35.66 -38.76 16.53
CA ASN A 46 35.26 -40.13 16.80
C ASN A 46 35.72 -41.11 15.71
N TYR A 47 35.62 -40.67 14.44
CA TYR A 47 36.13 -41.44 13.29
C TYR A 47 37.65 -41.67 13.35
N LEU A 48 38.44 -40.59 13.55
CA LEU A 48 39.89 -40.67 13.61
C LEU A 48 40.36 -41.49 14.80
N VAL A 49 39.75 -41.31 15.99
CA VAL A 49 40.09 -42.13 17.17
C VAL A 49 39.73 -43.62 16.93
N SER A 50 38.59 -43.90 16.28
CA SER A 50 38.22 -45.28 15.91
C SER A 50 39.22 -45.90 14.92
N GLN A 51 39.80 -45.12 14.03
CA GLN A 51 40.84 -45.57 13.10
C GLN A 51 42.14 -45.91 13.87
N VAL A 52 42.55 -45.07 14.83
CA VAL A 52 43.67 -45.35 15.72
C VAL A 52 43.41 -46.61 16.54
N ASP A 53 42.20 -46.81 17.07
CA ASP A 53 41.81 -48.03 17.81
C ASP A 53 41.97 -49.32 16.98
N LYS A 54 41.55 -49.27 15.70
CA LYS A 54 41.77 -50.42 14.79
C LYS A 54 43.25 -50.68 14.54
N GLN A 55 44.10 -49.65 14.33
CA GLN A 55 45.51 -49.79 14.17
C GLN A 55 46.20 -50.42 15.41
N LEU A 56 45.81 -49.98 16.62
CA LEU A 56 46.31 -50.51 17.88
C LEU A 56 45.98 -51.99 18.04
N ILE A 57 44.75 -52.41 17.70
CA ILE A 57 44.31 -53.81 17.74
C ILE A 57 45.12 -54.64 16.75
N ASP A 58 45.29 -54.19 15.51
CA ASP A 58 46.02 -54.91 14.47
C ASP A 58 47.52 -55.11 14.84
N ILE A 59 48.16 -54.03 15.34
CA ILE A 59 49.55 -54.09 15.78
C ILE A 59 49.74 -54.99 17.01
N SER A 60 48.80 -54.88 17.97
CA SER A 60 48.87 -55.70 19.19
C SER A 60 48.74 -57.18 18.91
N SER A 61 47.76 -57.56 18.04
CA SER A 61 47.57 -58.96 17.63
C SER A 61 48.77 -59.51 16.85
N SER A 62 49.38 -58.68 15.99
CA SER A 62 50.57 -59.05 15.23
C SER A 62 51.83 -59.18 16.15
N SER A 63 51.93 -58.31 17.14
CA SER A 63 53.06 -58.31 18.12
C SER A 63 53.00 -59.52 19.02
N LEU A 64 51.81 -59.86 19.56
CA LEU A 64 51.65 -61.04 20.39
C LEU A 64 51.95 -62.33 19.64
N ASN A 65 51.48 -62.46 18.41
CA ASN A 65 51.72 -63.62 17.55
C ASN A 65 53.25 -63.81 17.25
N ARG A 66 54.00 -62.71 17.15
CA ARG A 66 55.47 -62.76 16.98
C ARG A 66 56.21 -63.14 18.21
N LEU A 67 55.81 -62.61 19.38
CA LEU A 67 56.39 -62.94 20.70
C LEU A 67 56.13 -64.41 21.07
N ASP A 68 54.95 -64.89 20.75
CA ASP A 68 54.60 -66.32 20.99
C ASP A 68 55.42 -67.28 20.09
N ARG A 69 55.62 -66.92 18.82
CA ARG A 69 56.45 -67.69 17.90
C ARG A 69 57.98 -67.57 18.19
N ALA A 70 58.42 -66.50 18.85
CA ALA A 70 59.79 -66.34 19.23
C ALA A 70 60.22 -67.19 20.44
N GLY A 71 59.25 -67.92 20.97
CA GLY A 71 59.56 -68.94 22.00
C GLY A 71 60.17 -68.33 23.26
N ILE A 72 59.60 -67.19 23.73
CA ILE A 72 59.85 -66.73 25.08
C ILE A 72 59.03 -67.60 26.03
N ALA A 73 59.36 -68.84 26.01
CA ALA A 73 59.04 -69.82 27.07
C ALA A 73 60.04 -69.58 28.20
N PRO A 74 59.64 -69.72 29.47
CA PRO A 74 60.58 -69.64 30.57
C PRO A 74 61.61 -70.72 30.36
N SER A 75 62.79 -70.37 29.92
CA SER A 75 63.94 -71.27 30.05
C SER A 75 64.12 -71.50 31.56
N GLU A 76 64.21 -72.72 31.96
CA GLU A 76 64.62 -73.13 33.29
C GLU A 76 65.84 -72.25 33.66
N VAL A 77 65.68 -71.42 34.62
CA VAL A 77 66.72 -70.54 35.13
C VAL A 77 67.63 -71.41 35.94
N GLU A 78 68.80 -71.76 35.38
CA GLU A 78 69.98 -71.99 36.19
C GLU A 78 70.22 -70.75 37.01
N GLU A 79 70.28 -70.89 38.31
CA GLU A 79 70.63 -69.86 39.27
C GLU A 79 72.05 -69.38 38.96
N ASP A 80 72.19 -68.32 38.15
CA ASP A 80 73.36 -67.52 37.99
C ASP A 80 72.99 -66.08 38.37
N ASP A 81 73.57 -65.65 39.45
CA ASP A 81 73.43 -64.43 40.20
C ASP A 81 73.91 -63.26 39.38
N SER A 82 73.31 -62.94 38.25
CA SER A 82 73.65 -61.77 37.41
C SER A 82 72.44 -60.86 37.30
N PRO A 83 72.52 -59.57 37.70
CA PRO A 83 71.41 -58.71 37.50
C PRO A 83 71.11 -58.59 36.02
N PHE A 84 69.88 -58.75 35.65
CA PHE A 84 69.34 -58.55 34.31
C PHE A 84 70.09 -57.41 33.58
N LYS A 85 70.91 -57.79 32.57
CA LYS A 85 71.41 -56.83 31.63
C LYS A 85 70.21 -56.19 30.95
N ILE A 86 69.93 -54.95 31.32
CA ILE A 86 69.05 -54.10 30.53
C ILE A 86 69.58 -54.12 29.12
N LEU A 87 68.89 -54.83 28.24
CA LEU A 87 69.16 -54.78 26.83
C LEU A 87 69.09 -53.31 26.43
N ALA A 88 70.20 -52.75 25.88
CA ALA A 88 70.26 -51.41 25.42
C ALA A 88 69.02 -51.10 24.53
N PRO A 89 68.35 -50.00 24.75
CA PRO A 89 67.15 -49.68 24.00
C PRO A 89 67.43 -49.88 22.53
N LEU A 90 66.69 -50.82 21.88
CA LEU A 90 66.73 -50.98 20.45
C LEU A 90 66.54 -49.57 19.88
N ARG A 91 67.49 -49.10 19.05
CA ARG A 91 67.49 -47.74 18.47
C ARG A 91 66.09 -47.42 18.00
N GLY A 92 65.49 -46.35 18.57
CA GLY A 92 64.15 -45.95 18.33
C GLY A 92 63.96 -45.76 16.85
N VAL A 93 63.06 -46.52 16.28
CA VAL A 93 62.53 -46.21 14.93
C VAL A 93 61.53 -45.08 15.17
N PRO A 94 61.70 -43.90 14.51
CA PRO A 94 60.76 -42.81 14.69
C PRO A 94 59.39 -43.19 14.12
N THR A 95 58.50 -43.65 15.03
CA THR A 95 57.13 -44.05 14.67
C THR A 95 56.19 -43.44 15.71
N ALA A 96 55.00 -43.03 15.23
CA ALA A 96 53.95 -42.51 16.09
C ALA A 96 53.38 -43.56 17.05
N THR A 97 53.71 -44.84 16.83
CA THR A 97 53.25 -45.95 17.65
C THR A 97 54.42 -46.48 18.50
N SER A 98 54.22 -46.63 19.81
CA SER A 98 55.15 -47.30 20.73
C SER A 98 54.59 -48.67 21.13
N VAL A 99 55.50 -49.63 21.19
CA VAL A 99 55.23 -50.94 21.79
C VAL A 99 56.14 -51.03 23.03
N THR A 100 55.54 -51.13 24.20
CA THR A 100 56.23 -51.12 25.51
C THR A 100 55.97 -52.46 26.17
N LEU A 101 57.04 -53.11 26.62
CA LEU A 101 56.98 -54.35 27.40
C LEU A 101 57.27 -54.01 28.85
N LEU A 102 56.33 -54.38 29.74
CA LEU A 102 56.45 -54.20 31.18
C LEU A 102 56.50 -55.55 31.90
N ASP A 103 57.17 -55.61 33.04
CA ASP A 103 57.07 -56.75 33.94
C ASP A 103 55.74 -56.77 34.74
N SER A 104 55.56 -57.75 35.66
CA SER A 104 54.38 -57.88 36.51
C SER A 104 54.10 -56.65 37.39
N ASP A 105 55.15 -55.97 37.80
CA ASP A 105 55.11 -54.76 38.67
C ASP A 105 55.03 -53.41 37.87
N GLY A 106 55.03 -53.47 36.56
CA GLY A 106 54.89 -52.30 35.69
C GLY A 106 56.24 -51.63 35.37
N VAL A 107 57.40 -52.32 35.64
CA VAL A 107 58.71 -51.80 35.29
C VAL A 107 58.98 -52.06 33.81
N LEU A 108 59.61 -51.09 33.14
CA LEU A 108 59.95 -51.15 31.72
C LEU A 108 61.03 -52.16 31.44
N ILE A 109 60.70 -53.22 30.69
CA ILE A 109 61.66 -54.21 30.19
C ILE A 109 62.27 -53.79 28.86
N GLY A 110 61.43 -53.27 27.94
CA GLY A 110 61.84 -52.83 26.63
C GLY A 110 60.85 -51.97 25.93
N GLN A 111 61.29 -51.17 24.96
CA GLN A 111 60.46 -50.30 24.16
C GLN A 111 60.92 -50.31 22.69
N ILE A 112 59.97 -50.34 21.80
CA ILE A 112 60.21 -50.20 20.34
C ILE A 112 59.29 -49.05 19.83
N GLY A 113 59.86 -48.12 19.10
CA GLY A 113 59.13 -46.95 18.59
C GLY A 113 58.77 -45.92 19.65
N GLY A 114 57.86 -45.04 19.36
CA GLY A 114 57.40 -44.02 20.28
C GLY A 114 58.26 -42.74 20.30
N GLU A 115 59.05 -42.49 19.26
CA GLU A 115 59.78 -41.24 19.11
C GLU A 115 59.00 -40.37 18.12
N LEU A 116 58.39 -39.31 18.58
CA LEU A 116 57.74 -38.31 17.76
C LEU A 116 58.26 -36.91 18.13
N GLY A 117 58.83 -36.20 17.12
CA GLY A 117 59.33 -34.85 17.34
C GLY A 117 60.42 -34.71 18.41
N GLY A 118 61.29 -35.74 18.62
CA GLY A 118 62.33 -35.71 19.63
C GLY A 118 61.88 -36.00 21.07
N LYS A 119 60.63 -36.34 21.28
CA LYS A 119 60.10 -36.78 22.59
C LYS A 119 59.73 -38.27 22.53
N THR A 120 60.24 -39.01 23.45
CA THR A 120 59.93 -40.42 23.61
C THR A 120 58.73 -40.54 24.54
N PHE A 121 57.69 -41.24 24.10
CA PHE A 121 56.55 -41.55 24.96
C PHE A 121 56.47 -43.05 25.23
N ALA A 122 56.57 -43.43 26.48
CA ALA A 122 56.39 -44.78 26.98
C ALA A 122 55.29 -44.78 28.03
N VAL A 123 54.45 -45.77 27.98
CA VAL A 123 53.46 -46.00 29.05
C VAL A 123 54.12 -46.91 30.09
N THR A 124 54.53 -46.34 31.19
CA THR A 124 55.21 -47.08 32.29
C THR A 124 54.38 -47.06 33.58
N GLY A 125 54.66 -47.96 34.53
CA GLY A 125 54.03 -47.96 35.85
C GLY A 125 52.65 -48.62 35.93
N MET A 126 52.18 -49.29 34.87
CA MET A 126 50.93 -50.06 34.91
C MET A 126 51.17 -51.49 35.31
N LYS A 127 50.67 -51.88 36.49
CA LYS A 127 50.74 -53.27 36.95
C LYS A 127 49.79 -54.18 36.17
N THR A 128 50.16 -55.49 36.03
CA THR A 128 49.34 -56.49 35.33
C THR A 128 47.93 -56.57 35.88
N SER A 129 47.74 -56.35 37.16
CA SER A 129 46.39 -56.30 37.80
C SER A 129 45.53 -55.08 37.37
N GLU A 130 46.17 -53.98 37.00
CA GLU A 130 45.47 -52.77 36.49
C GLU A 130 45.11 -52.94 35.02
N VAL A 131 46.00 -53.51 34.23
CA VAL A 131 45.79 -53.76 32.81
C VAL A 131 44.59 -54.68 32.56
N SER A 132 44.42 -55.71 33.41
CA SER A 132 43.27 -56.63 33.30
C SER A 132 41.92 -55.97 33.44
N LYS A 133 41.84 -54.78 34.07
CA LYS A 133 40.58 -53.97 34.17
C LYS A 133 40.14 -53.41 32.83
N TYR A 134 41.05 -53.14 31.90
CA TYR A 134 40.72 -52.57 30.60
C TYR A 134 40.18 -53.61 29.58
N LYS A 135 40.21 -54.90 29.92
CA LYS A 135 39.64 -56.00 29.13
C LYS A 135 39.99 -55.95 27.63
N ASN A 136 41.24 -55.67 27.31
CA ASN A 136 41.72 -55.53 25.93
C ASN A 136 40.99 -54.46 25.09
N ARG A 137 40.51 -53.40 25.74
CA ARG A 137 39.87 -52.27 25.05
C ARG A 137 40.81 -51.06 25.01
N PRO A 138 40.93 -50.33 23.90
CA PRO A 138 41.70 -49.11 23.83
C PRO A 138 41.20 -48.07 24.84
N PHE A 139 42.13 -47.42 25.54
CA PHE A 139 41.84 -46.37 26.51
C PHE A 139 42.75 -45.12 26.23
N THR A 140 42.33 -43.96 26.69
CA THR A 140 43.09 -42.71 26.53
C THR A 140 43.81 -42.34 27.81
N ILE A 141 45.10 -42.07 27.68
CA ILE A 141 45.92 -41.51 28.73
C ILE A 141 46.09 -40.04 28.42
N LYS A 142 45.66 -39.16 29.34
CA LYS A 142 45.83 -37.71 29.17
C LYS A 142 47.30 -37.35 29.34
N GLY A 143 47.80 -36.57 28.41
CA GLY A 143 49.13 -35.98 28.46
C GLY A 143 49.28 -35.08 29.70
N LYS A 144 50.48 -35.10 30.31
CA LYS A 144 50.86 -34.17 31.37
C LYS A 144 51.78 -33.10 30.78
N ASP A 145 51.71 -31.87 31.30
CA ASP A 145 52.63 -30.79 31.00
C ASP A 145 52.83 -30.53 29.48
N ASP A 146 51.76 -30.21 28.76
CA ASP A 146 51.77 -29.91 27.32
C ASP A 146 52.14 -31.11 26.40
N SER A 147 52.09 -32.31 26.93
CA SER A 147 52.26 -33.55 26.14
C SER A 147 50.93 -33.96 25.50
N PRO A 148 50.95 -34.50 24.28
CA PRO A 148 49.71 -34.91 23.59
C PRO A 148 49.05 -36.11 24.31
N ASP A 149 47.76 -36.20 24.19
CA ASP A 149 47.00 -37.39 24.64
C ASP A 149 47.46 -38.61 23.88
N ILE A 150 47.50 -39.73 24.56
CA ILE A 150 47.97 -41.02 24.04
C ILE A 150 46.80 -41.98 24.08
N ARG A 151 46.58 -42.71 22.97
CA ARG A 151 45.67 -43.79 22.88
C ARG A 151 46.43 -45.09 23.04
N ALA A 152 46.07 -45.90 24.02
CA ALA A 152 46.83 -47.13 24.37
C ALA A 152 45.93 -48.35 24.41
N LEU A 153 46.47 -49.48 24.03
CA LEU A 153 45.88 -50.84 24.21
C LEU A 153 46.88 -51.69 24.98
N ALA A 154 46.49 -52.16 26.17
CA ALA A 154 47.31 -52.98 27.00
C ALA A 154 46.79 -54.42 27.01
N GLN A 155 47.68 -55.38 26.87
CA GLN A 155 47.39 -56.83 26.92
C GLN A 155 48.36 -57.54 27.82
N VAL A 156 47.86 -58.45 28.64
CA VAL A 156 48.69 -59.31 29.47
C VAL A 156 49.27 -60.43 28.65
N LEU A 157 50.54 -60.69 28.78
CA LEU A 157 51.23 -61.81 28.11
C LEU A 157 50.61 -63.17 28.56
N PRO A 158 50.52 -64.17 27.67
CA PRO A 158 49.97 -65.48 27.99
C PRO A 158 50.71 -66.15 29.14
N THR A 159 51.98 -65.88 29.32
CA THR A 159 52.80 -66.38 30.41
C THR A 159 52.48 -65.76 31.77
N GLY A 160 51.69 -64.73 31.87
CA GLY A 160 51.40 -63.97 33.10
C GLY A 160 52.52 -63.18 33.68
N MET A 161 53.73 -63.19 33.09
CA MET A 161 54.94 -62.60 33.60
C MET A 161 55.13 -61.14 33.16
N GLY A 162 54.18 -60.51 32.40
CA GLY A 162 54.31 -59.11 31.98
C GLY A 162 53.15 -58.67 31.16
N THR A 163 53.27 -57.43 30.68
CA THR A 163 52.24 -56.73 29.89
C THR A 163 52.86 -56.06 28.65
N VAL A 164 52.19 -56.20 27.51
CA VAL A 164 52.49 -55.45 26.30
C VAL A 164 51.50 -54.30 26.18
N ILE A 165 52.03 -53.07 26.04
CA ILE A 165 51.21 -51.90 25.79
C ILE A 165 51.62 -51.34 24.43
N VAL A 166 50.64 -51.31 23.51
CA VAL A 166 50.74 -50.60 22.22
C VAL A 166 50.07 -49.27 22.39
N ALA A 167 50.79 -48.20 22.13
CA ALA A 167 50.26 -46.84 22.27
C ALA A 167 50.55 -45.97 21.03
N ASN A 168 49.65 -45.07 20.72
CA ASN A 168 49.77 -44.12 19.61
C ASN A 168 49.43 -42.72 20.10
N SER A 169 50.25 -41.75 19.70
CA SER A 169 50.03 -40.33 20.00
C SER A 169 48.79 -39.82 19.23
N LEU A 170 47.91 -39.09 19.91
CA LEU A 170 46.82 -38.40 19.27
C LEU A 170 47.18 -37.00 18.73
N GLU A 171 48.49 -36.63 18.78
CA GLU A 171 48.97 -35.33 18.32
C GLU A 171 48.60 -35.02 16.85
N GLU A 172 48.70 -35.99 15.94
CA GLU A 172 48.34 -35.86 14.56
C GLU A 172 46.80 -35.67 14.35
N VAL A 173 45.99 -36.39 15.20
CA VAL A 173 44.56 -36.21 15.22
C VAL A 173 44.21 -34.81 15.67
N ASP A 174 44.78 -34.33 16.76
CA ASP A 174 44.50 -32.99 17.28
C ASP A 174 45.01 -31.88 16.35
N LYS A 175 46.17 -32.06 15.71
CA LYS A 175 46.67 -31.16 14.67
C LYS A 175 45.71 -31.09 13.45
N THR A 176 45.20 -32.25 13.01
CA THR A 176 44.26 -32.30 11.90
C THR A 176 42.94 -31.62 12.26
N LEU A 177 42.40 -31.90 13.46
CA LEU A 177 41.20 -31.26 13.96
C LEU A 177 41.36 -29.74 14.14
N SER A 178 42.51 -29.27 14.61
CA SER A 178 42.80 -27.83 14.80
C SER A 178 42.89 -27.11 13.45
N ARG A 179 43.57 -27.70 12.45
CA ARG A 179 43.60 -27.15 11.08
C ARG A 179 42.22 -27.05 10.45
N LEU A 180 41.41 -28.10 10.58
CA LEU A 180 40.06 -28.11 10.07
C LEU A 180 39.16 -27.09 10.80
N ARG A 181 39.26 -26.97 12.11
CA ARG A 181 38.54 -25.93 12.87
C ARG A 181 38.91 -24.54 12.39
N PHE A 182 40.19 -24.26 12.15
CA PHE A 182 40.64 -22.97 11.64
C PHE A 182 40.05 -22.70 10.23
N LEU A 183 40.10 -23.66 9.33
CA LEU A 183 39.49 -23.53 8.00
C LEU A 183 37.97 -23.32 8.05
N PHE A 184 37.26 -24.10 8.86
CA PHE A 184 35.82 -23.93 9.02
C PHE A 184 35.45 -22.60 9.66
N SER A 185 36.26 -22.10 10.62
CA SER A 185 36.06 -20.78 11.22
C SER A 185 36.22 -19.64 10.19
N ILE A 186 37.22 -19.72 9.31
CA ILE A 186 37.39 -18.74 8.23
C ILE A 186 36.22 -18.83 7.24
N LEU A 187 35.87 -20.03 6.79
CA LEU A 187 34.79 -20.25 5.86
C LEU A 187 33.44 -19.79 6.43
N GLY A 188 33.21 -20.09 7.70
CA GLY A 188 32.00 -19.64 8.44
C GLY A 188 31.94 -18.11 8.54
N LEU A 189 33.09 -17.45 8.83
CA LEU A 189 33.15 -15.99 8.88
C LEU A 189 32.86 -15.35 7.51
N LEU A 190 33.44 -15.90 6.44
CA LEU A 190 33.17 -15.44 5.07
C LEU A 190 31.72 -15.65 4.66
N ALA A 191 31.14 -16.79 5.03
CA ALA A 191 29.71 -17.06 4.79
C ALA A 191 28.81 -16.06 5.52
N LEU A 192 29.09 -15.77 6.80
CA LEU A 192 28.34 -14.78 7.59
C LEU A 192 28.45 -13.38 7.00
N LEU A 193 29.63 -12.98 6.55
CA LEU A 193 29.85 -11.70 5.88
C LEU A 193 29.03 -11.61 4.57
N GLY A 194 29.10 -12.67 3.76
CA GLY A 194 28.33 -12.77 2.51
C GLY A 194 26.81 -12.67 2.76
N ILE A 195 26.31 -13.37 3.77
CA ILE A 195 24.89 -13.34 4.15
C ILE A 195 24.50 -11.94 4.67
N ALA A 196 25.34 -11.30 5.49
CA ALA A 196 25.05 -9.95 5.99
C ALA A 196 24.96 -8.94 4.85
N ILE A 197 25.89 -8.99 3.88
CA ILE A 197 25.89 -8.10 2.71
C ILE A 197 24.66 -8.38 1.82
N SER A 198 24.42 -9.65 1.49
CA SER A 198 23.29 -10.05 0.64
C SER A 198 21.94 -9.72 1.28
N SER A 199 21.78 -10.00 2.57
CA SER A 199 20.56 -9.64 3.32
C SER A 199 20.32 -8.14 3.32
N ARG A 200 21.39 -7.32 3.54
CA ARG A 200 21.28 -5.87 3.49
C ARG A 200 20.81 -5.38 2.12
N TRP A 201 21.32 -5.95 1.06
CA TRP A 201 20.99 -5.58 -0.31
C TRP A 201 19.56 -5.98 -0.69
N ILE A 202 19.19 -7.23 -0.43
CA ILE A 202 17.84 -7.77 -0.73
C ILE A 202 16.76 -7.01 0.05
N ILE A 203 16.98 -6.79 1.36
CA ILE A 203 16.03 -6.08 2.22
C ILE A 203 15.93 -4.60 1.82
N ALA A 204 17.03 -3.95 1.44
CA ALA A 204 17.01 -2.57 0.96
C ALA A 204 16.18 -2.41 -0.30
N ILE A 205 16.32 -3.32 -1.28
CA ILE A 205 15.52 -3.30 -2.51
C ILE A 205 14.05 -3.61 -2.22
N GLY A 206 13.78 -4.62 -1.38
CA GLY A 206 12.41 -5.04 -1.08
C GLY A 206 11.60 -4.02 -0.28
N LEU A 207 12.24 -3.20 0.56
CA LEU A 207 11.57 -2.20 1.39
C LEU A 207 11.58 -0.78 0.79
N ARG A 208 12.31 -0.53 -0.29
CA ARG A 208 12.34 0.78 -0.96
C ARG A 208 10.95 1.33 -1.36
N PRO A 209 10.00 0.51 -1.84
CA PRO A 209 8.66 1.01 -2.15
C PRO A 209 7.89 1.53 -0.94
N LEU A 210 8.20 1.07 0.28
CA LEU A 210 7.55 1.58 1.50
C LEU A 210 8.02 2.99 1.87
N GLU A 211 9.28 3.35 1.55
CA GLU A 211 9.79 4.73 1.68
C GLU A 211 9.00 5.65 0.72
N ALA A 212 8.71 5.20 -0.51
CA ALA A 212 7.88 5.96 -1.45
C ALA A 212 6.42 6.16 -0.96
N VAL A 213 5.87 5.23 -0.17
CA VAL A 213 4.55 5.41 0.46
C VAL A 213 4.60 6.54 1.50
N GLU A 214 5.67 6.62 2.30
CA GLU A 214 5.88 7.67 3.30
C GLU A 214 5.98 9.04 2.62
N ASP A 215 6.84 9.17 1.59
CA ASP A 215 7.02 10.41 0.83
C ASP A 215 5.71 10.87 0.18
N THR A 216 4.95 9.94 -0.44
CA THR A 216 3.66 10.26 -1.06
C THR A 216 2.62 10.68 -0.01
N ALA A 217 2.59 10.02 1.15
CA ALA A 217 1.68 10.39 2.24
C ALA A 217 2.01 11.79 2.78
N GLU A 218 3.28 12.17 2.89
CA GLU A 218 3.71 13.50 3.29
C GLU A 218 3.31 14.56 2.24
N ALA A 219 3.49 14.27 0.95
CA ALA A 219 3.04 15.15 -0.14
C ALA A 219 1.53 15.40 -0.08
N ILE A 220 0.72 14.34 0.13
CA ILE A 220 -0.73 14.45 0.28
C ILE A 220 -1.10 15.27 1.53
N ALA A 221 -0.44 15.03 2.65
CA ALA A 221 -0.69 15.77 3.89
C ALA A 221 -0.35 17.27 3.74
N SER A 222 0.62 17.61 2.88
CA SER A 222 0.96 19.00 2.53
C SER A 222 0.02 19.65 1.51
N GLY A 223 -0.96 18.87 0.97
CA GLY A 223 -2.00 19.36 0.06
C GLY A 223 -1.85 18.97 -1.40
N ASP A 224 -0.80 18.25 -1.79
CA ASP A 224 -0.64 17.73 -3.16
C ASP A 224 -1.43 16.42 -3.33
N LEU A 225 -2.71 16.54 -3.68
CA LEU A 225 -3.59 15.41 -3.96
C LEU A 225 -3.28 14.71 -5.30
N SER A 226 -2.42 15.31 -6.14
CA SER A 226 -2.01 14.72 -7.42
C SER A 226 -0.84 13.73 -7.28
N ALA A 227 -0.17 13.71 -6.11
CA ALA A 227 0.93 12.80 -5.83
C ALA A 227 0.49 11.35 -5.96
N ARG A 228 1.34 10.53 -6.59
CA ARG A 228 1.09 9.10 -6.81
C ARG A 228 2.31 8.28 -6.44
N LEU A 229 2.05 7.07 -5.97
CA LEU A 229 3.08 6.08 -5.76
C LEU A 229 3.66 5.61 -7.09
N PRO A 230 5.00 5.43 -7.18
CA PRO A 230 5.62 4.92 -8.39
C PRO A 230 5.12 3.51 -8.71
N ALA A 231 5.06 3.20 -10.01
CA ALA A 231 4.61 1.89 -10.47
C ALA A 231 5.49 0.77 -9.92
N ALA A 232 4.90 -0.19 -9.25
CA ALA A 232 5.56 -1.40 -8.78
C ALA A 232 5.04 -2.62 -9.58
N LYS A 233 5.79 -3.74 -9.54
CA LYS A 233 5.38 -4.96 -10.26
C LYS A 233 4.05 -5.47 -9.72
N PRO A 234 2.99 -5.59 -10.56
CA PRO A 234 1.64 -5.92 -10.12
C PRO A 234 1.51 -7.25 -9.38
N ASP A 235 2.37 -8.21 -9.70
CA ASP A 235 2.34 -9.58 -9.17
C ASP A 235 2.94 -9.69 -7.75
N THR A 236 3.47 -8.58 -7.19
CA THR A 236 3.99 -8.54 -5.82
C THR A 236 2.97 -7.98 -4.84
N GLU A 237 3.11 -8.33 -3.54
CA GLU A 237 2.26 -7.77 -2.48
C GLU A 237 2.32 -6.25 -2.43
N VAL A 238 3.53 -5.70 -2.63
CA VAL A 238 3.76 -4.25 -2.67
C VAL A 238 3.14 -3.63 -3.91
N GLY A 239 3.20 -4.30 -5.07
CA GLY A 239 2.56 -3.84 -6.29
C GLY A 239 1.05 -3.76 -6.17
N ARG A 240 0.41 -4.78 -5.57
CA ARG A 240 -1.04 -4.76 -5.29
C ARG A 240 -1.42 -3.64 -4.31
N LEU A 241 -0.60 -3.42 -3.26
CA LEU A 241 -0.79 -2.31 -2.32
C LEU A 241 -0.71 -0.96 -3.04
N THR A 242 0.33 -0.75 -3.86
CA THR A 242 0.52 0.48 -4.64
C THR A 242 -0.68 0.77 -5.55
N THR A 243 -1.18 -0.25 -6.27
CA THR A 243 -2.34 -0.11 -7.15
C THR A 243 -3.60 0.27 -6.37
N SER A 244 -3.85 -0.40 -5.24
CA SER A 244 -5.01 -0.12 -4.39
C SER A 244 -4.94 1.29 -3.79
N LEU A 245 -3.77 1.73 -3.33
CA LEU A 245 -3.55 3.08 -2.80
C LEU A 245 -3.73 4.14 -3.89
N ASN A 246 -3.16 3.96 -5.08
CA ASN A 246 -3.34 4.90 -6.18
C ASN A 246 -4.80 5.00 -6.61
N SER A 247 -5.56 3.90 -6.61
CA SER A 247 -7.01 3.91 -6.88
C SER A 247 -7.78 4.67 -5.79
N MET A 248 -7.41 4.50 -4.53
CA MET A 248 -8.01 5.27 -3.42
C MET A 248 -7.70 6.77 -3.56
N LEU A 249 -6.45 7.13 -3.87
CA LEU A 249 -6.04 8.52 -4.07
C LEU A 249 -6.76 9.18 -5.23
N ALA A 250 -6.97 8.48 -6.36
CA ALA A 250 -7.74 8.98 -7.48
C ALA A 250 -9.20 9.31 -7.08
N ARG A 251 -9.85 8.45 -6.29
CA ARG A 251 -11.21 8.72 -5.79
C ARG A 251 -11.27 9.90 -4.82
N ILE A 252 -10.23 10.06 -3.98
CA ILE A 252 -10.14 11.21 -3.07
C ILE A 252 -9.99 12.51 -3.88
N GLU A 253 -9.08 12.54 -4.85
CA GLU A 253 -8.87 13.70 -5.71
C GLU A 253 -10.15 14.10 -6.46
N GLU A 254 -10.84 13.11 -7.07
CA GLU A 254 -12.13 13.31 -7.74
C GLU A 254 -13.18 13.88 -6.77
N SER A 255 -13.31 13.32 -5.57
CA SER A 255 -14.25 13.80 -4.56
C SER A 255 -13.96 15.24 -4.13
N PHE A 256 -12.68 15.59 -3.97
CA PHE A 256 -12.27 16.95 -3.68
C PHE A 256 -12.55 17.90 -4.84
N ALA A 257 -12.27 17.51 -6.09
CA ALA A 257 -12.57 18.31 -7.28
C ALA A 257 -14.06 18.61 -7.40
N VAL A 258 -14.93 17.61 -7.21
CA VAL A 258 -16.40 17.77 -7.19
C VAL A 258 -16.83 18.73 -6.07
N ARG A 259 -16.26 18.58 -4.87
CA ARG A 259 -16.58 19.45 -3.73
C ARG A 259 -16.18 20.91 -4.00
N VAL A 260 -14.97 21.15 -4.51
CA VAL A 260 -14.49 22.50 -4.85
C VAL A 260 -15.36 23.13 -5.95
N ALA A 261 -15.71 22.35 -6.99
CA ALA A 261 -16.61 22.81 -8.04
C ALA A 261 -17.99 23.20 -7.48
N SER A 262 -18.55 22.38 -6.60
CA SER A 262 -19.84 22.64 -5.92
C SER A 262 -19.76 23.90 -5.02
N GLU A 263 -18.69 24.07 -4.26
CA GLU A 263 -18.50 25.26 -3.42
C GLU A 263 -18.39 26.53 -4.27
N ASN A 264 -17.65 26.49 -5.37
CA ASN A 264 -17.52 27.62 -6.29
C ASN A 264 -18.85 27.93 -6.99
N LYS A 265 -19.66 26.92 -7.32
CA LYS A 265 -21.02 27.10 -7.86
C LYS A 265 -21.92 27.80 -6.83
N LEU A 266 -21.86 27.36 -5.57
CA LEU A 266 -22.64 27.97 -4.47
C LEU A 266 -22.21 29.41 -4.21
N ARG A 267 -20.89 29.69 -4.17
CA ARG A 267 -20.38 31.05 -3.94
C ARG A 267 -20.86 32.01 -5.04
N ARG A 268 -20.79 31.59 -6.31
CA ARG A 268 -21.30 32.37 -7.44
C ARG A 268 -22.81 32.61 -7.29
N PHE A 269 -23.58 31.56 -7.01
CA PHE A 269 -25.03 31.68 -6.81
C PHE A 269 -25.39 32.70 -5.73
N VAL A 270 -24.72 32.66 -4.57
CA VAL A 270 -24.99 33.63 -3.47
C VAL A 270 -24.61 35.05 -3.88
N ALA A 271 -23.50 35.24 -4.60
CA ALA A 271 -23.05 36.53 -5.06
C ALA A 271 -24.08 37.15 -6.08
N ASP A 272 -24.48 36.36 -7.07
CA ASP A 272 -25.42 36.78 -8.11
C ASP A 272 -26.81 37.07 -7.53
N ALA A 273 -27.32 36.19 -6.67
CA ALA A 273 -28.58 36.42 -5.95
C ALA A 273 -28.55 37.73 -5.12
N SER A 274 -27.39 37.96 -4.43
CA SER A 274 -27.25 39.22 -3.66
C SER A 274 -27.26 40.45 -4.52
N HIS A 275 -26.67 40.38 -5.70
CA HIS A 275 -26.69 41.49 -6.67
C HIS A 275 -28.10 41.74 -7.21
N GLU A 276 -28.81 40.71 -7.63
CA GLU A 276 -30.15 40.80 -8.20
C GLU A 276 -31.21 41.23 -7.18
N LEU A 277 -31.05 40.89 -5.90
CA LEU A 277 -31.91 41.39 -4.82
C LEU A 277 -31.61 42.85 -4.41
N ARG A 278 -30.36 43.29 -4.52
CA ARG A 278 -29.98 44.64 -4.12
C ARG A 278 -30.58 45.72 -5.04
N THR A 279 -30.67 45.43 -6.34
CA THR A 279 -31.17 46.39 -7.35
C THR A 279 -32.61 46.80 -7.09
N PRO A 280 -33.62 45.92 -7.00
CA PRO A 280 -35.01 46.30 -6.72
C PRO A 280 -35.16 46.91 -5.32
N LEU A 281 -34.41 46.41 -4.32
CA LEU A 281 -34.41 46.99 -2.95
C LEU A 281 -33.93 48.43 -2.96
N THR A 282 -32.89 48.75 -3.73
CA THR A 282 -32.39 50.14 -3.91
C THR A 282 -33.42 51.01 -4.60
N ALA A 283 -34.15 50.51 -5.61
CA ALA A 283 -35.21 51.20 -6.28
C ALA A 283 -36.37 51.49 -5.33
N ILE A 284 -36.85 50.51 -4.55
CA ILE A 284 -37.90 50.68 -3.55
C ILE A 284 -37.48 51.78 -2.53
N ARG A 285 -36.26 51.69 -2.02
CA ARG A 285 -35.74 52.67 -1.06
C ARG A 285 -35.66 54.07 -1.68
N GLY A 286 -35.22 54.17 -2.95
CA GLY A 286 -35.18 55.43 -3.65
C GLY A 286 -36.56 56.06 -3.88
N PHE A 287 -37.55 55.27 -4.27
CA PHE A 287 -38.94 55.75 -4.41
C PHE A 287 -39.54 56.20 -3.07
N ALA A 288 -39.32 55.42 -2.00
CA ALA A 288 -39.75 55.80 -0.65
C ALA A 288 -39.07 57.10 -0.18
N GLU A 289 -37.79 57.29 -0.48
CA GLU A 289 -37.04 58.54 -0.13
C GLU A 289 -37.57 59.73 -0.90
N LEU A 290 -37.86 59.62 -2.20
CA LEU A 290 -38.46 60.70 -3.02
C LEU A 290 -39.81 61.14 -2.43
N HIS A 291 -40.63 60.21 -1.98
CA HIS A 291 -41.89 60.52 -1.30
C HIS A 291 -41.67 61.28 0.02
N ARG A 292 -40.75 60.80 0.83
CA ARG A 292 -40.40 61.38 2.13
C ARG A 292 -39.86 62.83 2.00
N GLN A 293 -39.08 63.08 0.97
CA GLN A 293 -38.50 64.40 0.69
C GLN A 293 -39.50 65.39 0.08
N GLY A 294 -40.77 64.99 -0.22
CA GLY A 294 -41.78 65.80 -0.82
C GLY A 294 -41.53 66.08 -2.30
N ALA A 295 -40.63 65.34 -2.96
CA ALA A 295 -40.37 65.55 -4.38
C ALA A 295 -41.52 65.05 -5.29
N VAL A 296 -42.44 64.25 -4.73
CA VAL A 296 -43.64 63.76 -5.42
C VAL A 296 -44.86 64.48 -4.86
N VAL A 297 -45.46 65.36 -5.62
CA VAL A 297 -46.61 66.15 -5.23
C VAL A 297 -47.82 65.85 -6.12
N GLY A 298 -48.93 65.58 -5.51
CA GLY A 298 -50.20 65.25 -6.17
C GLY A 298 -50.58 63.78 -6.09
N GLU A 299 -51.89 63.51 -6.02
CA GLU A 299 -52.44 62.18 -5.80
C GLU A 299 -52.06 61.18 -6.91
N ASP A 300 -52.10 61.58 -8.14
CA ASP A 300 -51.78 60.74 -9.29
C ASP A 300 -50.31 60.30 -9.29
N LYS A 301 -49.35 61.22 -8.99
CA LYS A 301 -47.93 60.92 -8.93
C LYS A 301 -47.59 60.03 -7.72
N THR A 302 -48.28 60.26 -6.60
CA THR A 302 -48.15 59.37 -5.43
C THR A 302 -48.61 57.97 -5.71
N LYS A 303 -49.75 57.83 -6.42
CA LYS A 303 -50.28 56.54 -6.85
C LYS A 303 -49.34 55.83 -7.82
N GLU A 304 -48.80 56.56 -8.78
CA GLU A 304 -47.77 55.98 -9.69
C GLU A 304 -46.54 55.50 -8.93
N LEU A 305 -46.04 56.24 -7.96
CA LEU A 305 -44.90 55.87 -7.13
C LEU A 305 -45.16 54.63 -6.29
N ILE A 306 -46.36 54.55 -5.67
CA ILE A 306 -46.79 53.37 -4.93
C ILE A 306 -46.88 52.14 -5.85
N ASN A 307 -47.45 52.27 -7.02
CA ASN A 307 -47.50 51.18 -8.01
C ASN A 307 -46.09 50.71 -8.43
N ARG A 308 -45.08 51.62 -8.55
CA ARG A 308 -43.70 51.21 -8.81
C ARG A 308 -43.08 50.43 -7.66
N ILE A 309 -43.33 50.84 -6.41
CA ILE A 309 -42.89 50.15 -5.21
C ILE A 309 -43.52 48.76 -5.16
N GLU A 310 -44.83 48.63 -5.40
CA GLU A 310 -45.56 47.40 -5.42
C GLU A 310 -45.01 46.43 -6.48
N LYS A 311 -44.80 46.93 -7.70
CA LYS A 311 -44.20 46.17 -8.81
C LYS A 311 -42.84 45.62 -8.49
N GLU A 312 -41.93 46.43 -7.90
CA GLU A 312 -40.61 45.97 -7.48
C GLU A 312 -40.69 44.98 -6.31
N SER A 313 -41.66 45.08 -5.41
CA SER A 313 -41.89 44.13 -4.30
C SER A 313 -42.39 42.79 -4.81
N ILE A 314 -43.30 42.77 -5.76
CA ILE A 314 -43.79 41.54 -6.45
C ILE A 314 -42.62 40.88 -7.18
N ARG A 315 -41.82 41.65 -7.91
CA ARG A 315 -40.63 41.16 -8.60
C ARG A 315 -39.61 40.47 -7.64
N MET A 316 -39.39 41.09 -6.47
CA MET A 316 -38.53 40.49 -5.44
C MET A 316 -39.11 39.19 -4.90
N SER A 317 -40.41 39.07 -4.68
CA SER A 317 -41.05 37.86 -4.21
C SER A 317 -40.88 36.72 -5.21
N THR A 318 -41.14 37.01 -6.50
CA THR A 318 -40.93 36.01 -7.57
C THR A 318 -39.45 35.59 -7.66
N LEU A 319 -38.52 36.54 -7.57
CA LEU A 319 -37.09 36.18 -7.55
C LEU A 319 -36.69 35.28 -6.38
N VAL A 320 -37.22 35.53 -5.18
CA VAL A 320 -36.96 34.68 -3.99
C VAL A 320 -37.57 33.29 -4.20
N GLU A 321 -38.81 33.20 -4.73
CA GLU A 321 -39.43 31.91 -5.04
C GLU A 321 -38.64 31.12 -6.06
N ASP A 322 -38.15 31.76 -7.13
CA ASP A 322 -37.30 31.16 -8.16
C ASP A 322 -35.99 30.63 -7.57
N LEU A 323 -35.33 31.41 -6.70
CA LEU A 323 -34.10 31.01 -6.00
C LEU A 323 -34.34 29.81 -5.09
N LEU A 324 -35.44 29.82 -4.31
CA LEU A 324 -35.80 28.71 -3.44
C LEU A 324 -36.11 27.43 -4.24
N LEU A 325 -36.78 27.57 -5.40
CA LEU A 325 -37.05 26.46 -6.29
C LEU A 325 -35.75 25.84 -6.81
N LEU A 326 -34.84 26.67 -7.35
CA LEU A 326 -33.55 26.19 -7.84
C LEU A 326 -32.73 25.51 -6.73
N ALA A 327 -32.74 26.06 -5.51
CA ALA A 327 -32.05 25.46 -4.37
C ALA A 327 -32.66 24.08 -3.98
N ARG A 328 -33.96 23.91 -4.13
CA ARG A 328 -34.67 22.62 -3.88
C ARG A 328 -34.35 21.59 -4.97
N LEU A 329 -34.33 22.00 -6.23
CA LEU A 329 -34.03 21.13 -7.39
C LEU A 329 -32.55 20.68 -7.37
N ASP A 330 -31.61 21.55 -6.96
CA ASP A 330 -30.19 21.18 -6.78
C ASP A 330 -29.97 20.11 -5.69
N GLN A 331 -30.91 19.91 -4.74
CA GLN A 331 -30.83 18.94 -3.65
C GLN A 331 -31.40 17.56 -4.00
N SER A 332 -31.70 17.27 -5.29
CA SER A 332 -32.20 15.98 -5.79
C SER A 332 -33.42 15.46 -4.97
N ARG A 333 -34.36 16.32 -4.59
CA ARG A 333 -35.64 15.87 -4.05
C ARG A 333 -36.48 15.32 -5.19
N GLU A 334 -36.94 14.10 -5.02
CA GLU A 334 -37.88 13.46 -5.95
C GLU A 334 -39.08 14.38 -6.17
N LEU A 335 -39.33 14.72 -7.44
CA LEU A 335 -40.52 15.41 -7.85
C LEU A 335 -41.69 14.41 -7.82
N ALA A 336 -42.93 14.93 -7.70
CA ALA A 336 -44.09 14.11 -7.90
C ALA A 336 -44.03 13.53 -9.33
N SER A 337 -44.27 12.23 -9.46
CA SER A 337 -44.20 11.52 -10.74
C SER A 337 -45.60 10.94 -11.08
N ASP A 338 -46.54 11.85 -11.31
CA ASP A 338 -47.88 11.51 -11.68
C ASP A 338 -48.06 11.62 -13.21
N PRO A 339 -49.01 10.87 -13.83
CA PRO A 339 -49.35 11.06 -15.22
C PRO A 339 -49.97 12.45 -15.47
N VAL A 340 -49.31 13.26 -16.30
CA VAL A 340 -49.76 14.60 -16.68
C VAL A 340 -50.25 14.62 -18.10
N ASP A 341 -51.52 15.05 -18.29
CA ASP A 341 -52.08 15.31 -19.62
C ASP A 341 -51.49 16.64 -20.17
N LEU A 342 -50.58 16.50 -21.13
CA LEU A 342 -49.91 17.65 -21.75
C LEU A 342 -50.87 18.48 -22.59
N ASN A 343 -51.91 17.87 -23.24
CA ASN A 343 -52.84 18.61 -24.09
C ASN A 343 -53.67 19.62 -23.28
N THR A 344 -54.16 19.17 -22.12
CA THR A 344 -54.87 20.04 -21.18
C THR A 344 -53.97 21.12 -20.63
N LEU A 345 -52.77 20.76 -20.15
CA LEU A 345 -51.83 21.68 -19.52
C LEU A 345 -51.33 22.77 -20.50
N ILE A 346 -50.97 22.39 -21.74
CA ILE A 346 -50.52 23.35 -22.77
C ILE A 346 -51.65 24.34 -23.12
N ASN A 347 -52.90 23.88 -23.24
CA ASN A 347 -54.03 24.77 -23.53
C ASN A 347 -54.27 25.77 -22.38
N GLU A 348 -54.18 25.36 -21.12
CA GLU A 348 -54.34 26.23 -19.96
C GLU A 348 -53.25 27.32 -19.94
N VAL A 349 -51.98 26.93 -20.12
CA VAL A 349 -50.85 27.89 -20.14
C VAL A 349 -50.93 28.81 -21.30
N ALA A 350 -51.31 28.31 -22.49
CA ALA A 350 -51.49 29.15 -23.70
C ALA A 350 -52.64 30.16 -23.56
N ALA A 351 -53.73 29.76 -22.94
CA ALA A 351 -54.86 30.65 -22.63
C ALA A 351 -54.44 31.80 -21.69
N SER A 352 -53.70 31.44 -20.63
CA SER A 352 -53.14 32.42 -19.66
C SER A 352 -52.16 33.37 -20.34
N ALA A 353 -51.30 32.85 -21.22
CA ALA A 353 -50.32 33.66 -21.96
C ALA A 353 -50.97 34.59 -22.96
N LYS A 354 -52.07 34.16 -23.65
CA LYS A 354 -52.90 35.00 -24.53
C LYS A 354 -53.53 36.19 -23.79
N ALA A 355 -54.11 35.90 -22.60
CA ALA A 355 -54.69 36.95 -21.78
C ALA A 355 -53.69 37.99 -21.27
N ALA A 356 -52.45 37.53 -20.93
CA ALA A 356 -51.39 38.38 -20.42
C ALA A 356 -50.64 39.21 -21.52
N GLY A 357 -50.75 38.81 -22.81
CA GLY A 357 -50.09 39.49 -23.93
C GLY A 357 -50.91 39.41 -25.22
N PRO A 358 -52.05 40.15 -25.32
CA PRO A 358 -52.94 40.07 -26.47
C PRO A 358 -52.31 40.54 -27.78
N GLU A 359 -51.18 41.17 -27.73
CA GLU A 359 -50.43 41.68 -28.89
C GLU A 359 -49.65 40.57 -29.62
N HIS A 360 -49.50 39.35 -29.03
CA HIS A 360 -48.79 38.24 -29.63
C HIS A 360 -49.78 37.20 -30.14
N LEU A 361 -49.51 36.63 -31.33
CA LEU A 361 -50.30 35.56 -31.90
C LEU A 361 -49.82 34.22 -31.38
N ILE A 362 -50.53 33.62 -30.39
CA ILE A 362 -50.18 32.33 -29.85
C ILE A 362 -51.06 31.24 -30.51
N GLU A 363 -50.41 30.32 -31.22
CA GLU A 363 -51.04 29.16 -31.86
C GLU A 363 -50.65 27.87 -31.14
N VAL A 364 -51.63 27.00 -30.90
CA VAL A 364 -51.41 25.69 -30.27
C VAL A 364 -51.77 24.63 -31.31
N ASN A 365 -50.80 23.84 -31.70
CA ASN A 365 -50.94 22.74 -32.65
C ASN A 365 -50.58 21.42 -31.97
N LEU A 366 -51.56 20.76 -31.39
CA LEU A 366 -51.46 19.45 -30.79
C LEU A 366 -52.05 18.42 -31.74
N GLY A 367 -51.50 17.22 -31.78
CA GLY A 367 -52.12 16.10 -32.52
C GLY A 367 -53.48 15.72 -31.96
N GLU A 368 -54.21 14.85 -32.66
CA GLU A 368 -55.51 14.33 -32.20
C GLU A 368 -55.41 13.38 -31.00
N SER A 369 -54.18 12.87 -30.72
CA SER A 369 -53.92 11.92 -29.62
C SER A 369 -53.66 12.65 -28.32
N GLU A 370 -54.16 12.10 -27.22
CA GLU A 370 -53.77 12.54 -25.86
C GLU A 370 -52.33 12.14 -25.60
N ILE A 371 -51.52 13.10 -25.07
CA ILE A 371 -50.10 12.90 -24.77
C ILE A 371 -49.93 13.01 -23.26
N PHE A 372 -49.43 11.93 -22.66
CA PHE A 372 -49.13 11.87 -21.25
C PHE A 372 -47.63 11.77 -21.02
N VAL A 373 -47.13 12.45 -19.96
CA VAL A 373 -45.79 12.30 -19.43
C VAL A 373 -45.86 12.09 -17.92
N LEU A 374 -44.87 11.40 -17.37
CA LEU A 374 -44.74 11.27 -15.92
C LEU A 374 -44.02 12.51 -15.38
N GLY A 375 -44.62 13.19 -14.38
CA GLY A 375 -44.00 14.37 -13.81
C GLY A 375 -44.88 15.15 -12.83
N ASP A 376 -44.37 16.29 -12.38
CA ASP A 376 -45.06 17.25 -11.54
C ASP A 376 -45.76 18.27 -12.42
N SER A 377 -47.10 18.20 -12.47
CA SER A 377 -47.94 19.07 -13.30
C SER A 377 -47.69 20.55 -13.03
N GLN A 378 -47.51 20.95 -11.77
CA GLN A 378 -47.26 22.34 -11.40
C GLN A 378 -45.88 22.82 -11.92
N ARG A 379 -44.88 21.97 -11.91
CA ARG A 379 -43.54 22.29 -12.43
C ARG A 379 -43.51 22.35 -13.94
N ILE A 380 -44.17 21.42 -14.62
CA ILE A 380 -44.30 21.45 -16.08
C ILE A 380 -45.08 22.70 -16.52
N HIS A 381 -46.15 23.07 -15.80
CA HIS A 381 -46.86 24.33 -16.01
C HIS A 381 -45.93 25.54 -15.89
N GLN A 382 -45.10 25.59 -14.84
CA GLN A 382 -44.15 26.68 -14.63
C GLN A 382 -43.09 26.76 -15.77
N VAL A 383 -42.60 25.64 -16.27
CA VAL A 383 -41.68 25.57 -17.39
C VAL A 383 -42.29 26.18 -18.65
N LEU A 384 -43.50 25.76 -19.00
CA LEU A 384 -44.24 26.27 -20.18
C LEU A 384 -44.55 27.77 -20.01
N ALA A 385 -44.96 28.20 -18.83
CA ALA A 385 -45.23 29.59 -18.52
C ALA A 385 -43.97 30.46 -18.69
N ASN A 386 -42.80 29.96 -18.21
CA ASN A 386 -41.49 30.64 -18.39
C ASN A 386 -41.11 30.78 -19.86
N LEU A 387 -41.29 29.72 -20.67
CA LEU A 387 -40.97 29.78 -22.10
C LEU A 387 -41.88 30.78 -22.85
N LEU A 388 -43.21 30.78 -22.57
CA LEU A 388 -44.14 31.72 -23.17
C LEU A 388 -43.94 33.15 -22.71
N ALA A 389 -43.61 33.35 -21.43
CA ALA A 389 -43.24 34.67 -20.91
C ALA A 389 -41.95 35.19 -21.56
N ASN A 390 -40.95 34.31 -21.75
CA ASN A 390 -39.70 34.65 -22.45
C ASN A 390 -39.99 35.03 -23.92
N ALA A 391 -40.75 34.25 -24.66
CA ALA A 391 -41.12 34.54 -26.03
C ALA A 391 -41.83 35.89 -26.15
N ARG A 392 -42.76 36.21 -25.26
CA ARG A 392 -43.48 37.51 -25.27
C ARG A 392 -42.60 38.70 -24.89
N THR A 393 -41.72 38.54 -23.90
CA THR A 393 -40.91 39.62 -23.37
C THR A 393 -39.77 40.02 -24.33
N HIS A 394 -39.22 39.04 -25.02
CA HIS A 394 -38.04 39.21 -25.86
C HIS A 394 -38.32 39.36 -27.35
N THR A 395 -39.58 39.28 -27.76
CA THR A 395 -39.97 39.48 -29.15
C THR A 395 -40.87 40.74 -29.33
N PRO A 396 -40.88 41.37 -30.51
CA PRO A 396 -41.75 42.50 -30.79
C PRO A 396 -43.24 42.14 -30.75
N ALA A 397 -44.11 43.13 -30.52
CA ALA A 397 -45.55 42.98 -30.69
C ALA A 397 -45.88 42.47 -32.13
N GLY A 398 -46.86 41.58 -32.25
CA GLY A 398 -47.20 40.93 -33.50
C GLY A 398 -46.41 39.65 -33.81
N THR A 399 -45.44 39.26 -32.98
CA THR A 399 -44.68 38.02 -33.15
C THR A 399 -45.65 36.82 -33.01
N GLN A 400 -45.49 35.85 -33.89
CA GLN A 400 -46.21 34.57 -33.85
C GLN A 400 -45.43 33.59 -32.93
N ILE A 401 -46.13 33.07 -31.94
CA ILE A 401 -45.59 32.05 -31.03
C ILE A 401 -46.38 30.76 -31.27
N LYS A 402 -45.68 29.67 -31.63
CA LYS A 402 -46.30 28.38 -31.93
C LYS A 402 -45.88 27.35 -30.89
N ILE A 403 -46.84 26.61 -30.33
CA ILE A 403 -46.62 25.50 -29.42
C ILE A 403 -47.01 24.22 -30.14
N THR A 404 -46.10 23.23 -30.13
CA THR A 404 -46.37 21.88 -30.63
C THR A 404 -45.95 20.83 -29.59
N ALA A 405 -46.64 19.70 -29.59
CA ALA A 405 -46.26 18.54 -28.81
C ALA A 405 -46.29 17.30 -29.70
N GLU A 406 -45.25 16.52 -29.64
CA GLU A 406 -45.09 15.30 -30.44
C GLU A 406 -44.60 14.15 -29.55
N GLN A 407 -45.27 13.02 -29.63
CA GLN A 407 -44.89 11.80 -28.94
C GLN A 407 -44.07 10.94 -29.88
N GLY A 408 -42.78 10.81 -29.62
CA GLY A 408 -41.89 9.89 -30.31
C GLY A 408 -41.81 8.51 -29.64
N ILE A 409 -40.97 7.63 -30.18
CA ILE A 409 -40.78 6.26 -29.63
C ILE A 409 -40.05 6.33 -28.28
N ASN A 410 -38.97 7.12 -28.19
CA ASN A 410 -38.09 7.18 -27.03
C ASN A 410 -38.33 8.41 -26.15
N GLU A 411 -38.91 9.46 -26.69
CA GLU A 411 -39.11 10.72 -25.99
C GLU A 411 -40.39 11.42 -26.47
N THR A 412 -40.96 12.24 -25.59
CA THR A 412 -42.02 13.18 -25.90
C THR A 412 -41.45 14.57 -25.93
N THR A 413 -41.63 15.31 -27.01
CA THR A 413 -41.07 16.66 -27.21
C THR A 413 -42.15 17.71 -27.24
N ILE A 414 -42.00 18.76 -26.41
CA ILE A 414 -42.83 19.98 -26.53
C ILE A 414 -41.94 21.09 -27.08
N SER A 415 -42.39 21.76 -28.16
CA SER A 415 -41.65 22.85 -28.78
C SER A 415 -42.39 24.16 -28.65
N VAL A 416 -41.71 25.24 -28.24
CA VAL A 416 -42.20 26.60 -28.25
C VAL A 416 -41.35 27.39 -29.22
N SER A 417 -41.92 27.78 -30.35
CA SER A 417 -41.26 28.52 -31.44
C SER A 417 -41.75 29.94 -31.54
N ASP A 418 -40.88 30.90 -31.75
CA ASP A 418 -41.16 32.28 -32.07
C ASP A 418 -40.47 32.70 -33.39
N ASN A 419 -41.07 33.64 -34.10
CA ASN A 419 -40.46 34.28 -35.30
C ASN A 419 -39.82 35.64 -34.93
N GLY A 420 -39.24 35.74 -33.75
CA GLY A 420 -38.60 36.94 -33.24
C GLY A 420 -37.15 37.16 -33.77
N PRO A 421 -36.33 37.96 -33.07
CA PRO A 421 -35.00 38.33 -33.53
C PRO A 421 -33.99 37.16 -33.52
N GLY A 422 -34.29 36.06 -32.87
CA GLY A 422 -33.36 34.93 -32.72
C GLY A 422 -32.17 35.22 -31.80
N LEU A 423 -31.31 34.22 -31.64
CA LEU A 423 -30.14 34.21 -30.73
C LEU A 423 -28.86 33.95 -31.51
N SER A 424 -27.76 34.54 -31.07
CA SER A 424 -26.42 34.19 -31.56
C SER A 424 -26.03 32.78 -31.10
N GLN A 425 -25.04 32.15 -31.73
CA GLN A 425 -24.55 30.83 -31.30
C GLN A 425 -23.94 30.89 -29.89
N GLU A 426 -23.26 31.95 -29.54
CA GLU A 426 -22.69 32.14 -28.20
C GLU A 426 -23.78 32.27 -27.13
N ASP A 427 -24.88 32.96 -27.44
CA ASP A 427 -26.02 33.09 -26.53
C ASP A 427 -26.70 31.72 -26.32
N GLN A 428 -26.86 30.92 -27.38
CA GLN A 428 -27.50 29.59 -27.30
C GLN A 428 -26.77 28.66 -26.36
N GLU A 429 -25.44 28.76 -26.23
CA GLU A 429 -24.65 27.91 -25.31
C GLU A 429 -24.81 28.35 -23.84
N LYS A 430 -25.12 29.65 -23.58
CA LYS A 430 -25.14 30.22 -22.23
C LYS A 430 -26.55 30.53 -21.71
N ILE A 431 -27.58 30.51 -22.57
CA ILE A 431 -28.90 31.03 -22.24
C ILE A 431 -29.61 30.26 -21.09
N PHE A 432 -29.15 29.06 -20.78
CA PHE A 432 -29.63 28.28 -19.63
C PHE A 432 -28.82 28.51 -18.34
N GLU A 433 -27.72 29.29 -18.41
CA GLU A 433 -26.98 29.68 -17.22
C GLU A 433 -27.83 30.62 -16.35
N ARG A 434 -27.67 30.53 -15.03
CA ARG A 434 -28.39 31.40 -14.10
C ARG A 434 -27.97 32.83 -14.26
N PHE A 435 -28.95 33.74 -14.24
CA PHE A 435 -28.75 35.20 -14.42
C PHE A 435 -28.17 35.61 -15.77
N TYR A 436 -28.05 34.71 -16.75
CA TYR A 436 -27.55 35.07 -18.06
C TYR A 436 -28.61 35.85 -18.84
N ARG A 437 -28.12 36.88 -19.59
CA ARG A 437 -28.92 37.73 -20.44
C ARG A 437 -28.14 38.07 -21.70
N ALA A 438 -28.72 37.79 -22.87
CA ALA A 438 -28.07 37.98 -24.17
C ALA A 438 -27.81 39.46 -24.51
N ASP A 439 -28.59 40.42 -23.99
CA ASP A 439 -28.42 41.85 -24.24
C ASP A 439 -28.42 42.71 -22.96
N PRO A 440 -27.22 43.02 -22.40
CA PRO A 440 -27.09 43.88 -21.23
C PRO A 440 -27.57 45.32 -21.44
N ALA A 441 -27.68 45.81 -22.67
CA ALA A 441 -28.04 47.20 -22.98
C ALA A 441 -29.56 47.46 -22.80
N ARG A 442 -30.41 46.43 -22.88
CA ARG A 442 -31.85 46.54 -22.65
C ARG A 442 -32.26 46.73 -21.19
N VAL A 443 -31.31 46.61 -20.25
CA VAL A 443 -31.55 46.89 -18.80
C VAL A 443 -32.08 48.35 -18.61
N ARG A 444 -31.73 49.31 -19.48
CA ARG A 444 -32.16 50.68 -19.35
C ARG A 444 -33.60 50.96 -19.79
N SER A 445 -34.20 50.06 -20.53
CA SER A 445 -35.59 50.22 -21.05
C SER A 445 -36.67 49.55 -20.19
N GLY A 446 -36.36 49.02 -19.00
CA GLY A 446 -37.36 48.47 -18.06
C GLY A 446 -37.86 47.09 -18.40
N SER A 447 -37.14 46.31 -19.22
CA SER A 447 -37.52 44.93 -19.56
C SER A 447 -37.36 44.02 -18.34
N GLU A 448 -38.47 43.43 -17.93
CA GLU A 448 -38.70 42.68 -16.72
C GLU A 448 -38.19 41.23 -16.87
N GLY A 449 -36.96 40.92 -16.50
CA GLY A 449 -36.48 39.53 -16.45
C GLY A 449 -35.38 39.35 -15.43
N SER A 450 -35.48 38.34 -14.54
CA SER A 450 -34.45 38.00 -13.55
C SER A 450 -33.27 37.20 -14.15
N GLY A 451 -33.38 36.75 -15.41
CA GLY A 451 -32.41 35.82 -15.99
C GLY A 451 -32.46 34.39 -15.35
N LEU A 452 -33.49 34.09 -14.53
CA LEU A 452 -33.65 32.76 -13.91
C LEU A 452 -34.65 31.87 -14.66
N GLY A 453 -35.56 32.42 -15.47
CA GLY A 453 -36.64 31.65 -16.09
C GLY A 453 -36.15 30.46 -16.91
N LEU A 454 -35.14 30.65 -17.79
CA LEU A 454 -34.57 29.55 -18.59
C LEU A 454 -33.71 28.57 -17.77
N SER A 455 -33.02 29.02 -16.73
CA SER A 455 -32.29 28.14 -15.83
C SER A 455 -33.24 27.30 -14.95
N ILE A 456 -34.45 27.80 -14.65
CA ILE A 456 -35.51 27.01 -14.00
C ILE A 456 -36.04 25.96 -14.96
N VAL A 457 -36.21 26.30 -16.24
CA VAL A 457 -36.62 25.33 -17.28
C VAL A 457 -35.63 24.18 -17.33
N ASP A 458 -34.35 24.46 -17.41
CA ASP A 458 -33.28 23.44 -17.44
C ASP A 458 -33.27 22.58 -16.16
N ALA A 459 -33.34 23.21 -15.00
CA ALA A 459 -33.32 22.52 -13.70
C ALA A 459 -34.56 21.61 -13.52
N VAL A 460 -35.75 22.08 -13.91
CA VAL A 460 -36.95 21.28 -13.82
C VAL A 460 -36.93 20.12 -14.80
N MET A 461 -36.52 20.34 -16.06
CA MET A 461 -36.40 19.27 -17.06
C MET A 461 -35.38 18.20 -16.61
N THR A 462 -34.23 18.63 -16.12
CA THR A 462 -33.22 17.71 -15.55
C THR A 462 -33.76 16.89 -14.37
N ALA A 463 -34.54 17.51 -13.49
CA ALA A 463 -35.18 16.83 -12.35
C ALA A 463 -36.30 15.82 -12.78
N HIS A 464 -36.86 16.00 -13.97
CA HIS A 464 -37.79 15.03 -14.60
C HIS A 464 -37.05 13.95 -15.41
N GLY A 465 -35.71 13.90 -15.38
CA GLY A 465 -34.93 12.94 -16.18
C GLY A 465 -34.87 13.30 -17.67
N GLY A 466 -35.37 14.46 -18.07
CA GLY A 466 -35.33 14.98 -19.44
C GLY A 466 -34.25 16.04 -19.63
N TYR A 467 -34.36 16.80 -20.72
CA TYR A 467 -33.46 17.91 -21.01
C TYR A 467 -34.18 18.99 -21.87
N VAL A 468 -33.60 20.18 -21.89
CA VAL A 468 -34.04 21.27 -22.75
C VAL A 468 -33.02 21.56 -23.85
N SER A 469 -33.46 21.91 -25.02
CA SER A 469 -32.58 22.34 -26.11
C SER A 469 -33.14 23.58 -26.80
N VAL A 470 -32.27 24.35 -27.50
CA VAL A 470 -32.67 25.54 -28.28
C VAL A 470 -32.09 25.42 -29.67
N LYS A 471 -32.91 25.79 -30.67
CA LYS A 471 -32.47 26.04 -32.05
C LYS A 471 -32.88 27.43 -32.40
N SER A 472 -31.94 28.29 -32.79
CA SER A 472 -32.20 29.69 -33.14
C SER A 472 -31.24 30.17 -34.20
N LYS A 473 -31.71 31.13 -35.00
CA LYS A 473 -30.91 31.85 -35.98
C LYS A 473 -31.31 33.31 -35.95
N LEU A 474 -30.29 34.17 -35.95
CA LEU A 474 -30.52 35.63 -35.98
C LEU A 474 -31.44 36.05 -37.15
N GLY A 475 -32.53 36.76 -36.84
CA GLY A 475 -33.53 37.21 -37.77
C GLY A 475 -34.58 36.19 -38.19
N GLU A 476 -34.49 34.92 -37.76
CA GLU A 476 -35.44 33.86 -38.13
C GLU A 476 -36.27 33.34 -36.91
N GLY A 477 -35.89 33.77 -35.67
CA GLY A 477 -36.57 33.37 -34.44
C GLY A 477 -35.87 32.27 -33.67
N SER A 478 -36.56 31.77 -32.64
CA SER A 478 -36.03 30.74 -31.74
C SER A 478 -37.05 29.62 -31.52
N THR A 479 -36.58 28.37 -31.33
CA THR A 479 -37.38 27.22 -30.94
C THR A 479 -36.75 26.57 -29.72
N PHE A 480 -37.47 26.60 -28.61
CA PHE A 480 -37.11 25.91 -27.38
C PHE A 480 -37.84 24.56 -27.35
N MET A 481 -37.11 23.49 -27.10
CA MET A 481 -37.65 22.12 -27.09
C MET A 481 -37.42 21.48 -25.71
N LEU A 482 -38.50 20.97 -25.11
CA LEU A 482 -38.50 20.22 -23.87
C LEU A 482 -38.59 18.73 -24.21
N HIS A 483 -37.63 17.95 -23.77
CA HIS A 483 -37.55 16.52 -24.06
C HIS A 483 -37.83 15.71 -22.80
N PHE A 484 -38.94 14.97 -22.77
CA PHE A 484 -39.26 14.02 -21.71
C PHE A 484 -38.95 12.63 -22.21
N LEU A 485 -38.06 11.92 -21.52
CA LEU A 485 -37.68 10.56 -21.87
C LEU A 485 -38.84 9.62 -21.50
N ASN A 486 -39.29 8.81 -22.47
CA ASN A 486 -40.31 7.81 -22.21
C ASN A 486 -39.68 6.72 -21.30
N GLN A 487 -40.27 6.50 -20.13
CA GLN A 487 -39.88 5.37 -19.28
C GLN A 487 -40.52 4.10 -19.84
N GLU A 488 -39.68 3.05 -20.04
CA GLU A 488 -40.17 1.72 -20.46
C GLU A 488 -41.12 1.09 -19.43
#